data_d062d75234b1858ae822ac90d5b2b3e2
#
_entry.id   d062d75234b1858ae822ac90d5b2b3e2
#
_cell.length_a   1.000
_cell.length_b   1.000
_cell.length_c   1.000
_cell.angle_alpha   90.00
_cell.angle_beta   90.00
_cell.angle_gamma   90.00
#
_symmetry.space_group_name_H-M   'P 1'
#
loop_
_entity.id
_entity.type
_entity.pdbx_description
1 polymer ?
#
loop_
_entity_poly.entity_id
_entity_poly.type
_entity_poly.pdbx_seq_one_letter_code
_entity_poly.pdbx_strand_id
1 'polypeptide(L)'
;RKTPEKPAAGKQVKYPKLDIVYEDEKVIFLNKPAGVLSQKAKETDVSLTEALGAYLSEKNAGEETMFRAGLCNRLDRNTSGLILAGKTVAATQQLSELIAERAVGKYYLTVVKGTVTETERIRGYLTKNERTNRVSIQREQQGDAVYIETAYRPLCAGRGCTLLEVELVTGKSHQIR
;
A
#
# COMPACT_ATOMS: atom_id res chain seq x y z
N ARG A 1 -32.81 -3.05 -40.26
CA ARG A 1 -31.37 -3.00 -39.88
C ARG A 1 -31.21 -1.81 -38.94
N LYS A 2 -31.01 -2.06 -37.62
CA LYS A 2 -30.68 -1.03 -36.65
C LYS A 2 -29.17 -0.81 -36.71
N THR A 3 -28.77 0.43 -36.94
CA THR A 3 -27.40 0.90 -36.88
C THR A 3 -26.93 0.79 -35.44
N PRO A 4 -25.73 0.26 -35.12
CA PRO A 4 -25.23 0.23 -33.74
C PRO A 4 -24.97 1.64 -33.29
N GLU A 5 -25.55 2.04 -32.14
CA GLU A 5 -25.29 3.29 -31.47
C GLU A 5 -23.81 3.36 -31.09
N LYS A 6 -23.17 4.49 -31.42
CA LYS A 6 -21.82 4.81 -30.94
C LYS A 6 -21.83 4.85 -29.41
N PRO A 7 -20.83 4.24 -28.73
CA PRO A 7 -20.73 4.37 -27.29
C PRO A 7 -20.61 5.83 -26.90
N ALA A 8 -21.42 6.25 -25.93
CA ALA A 8 -21.42 7.59 -25.37
C ALA A 8 -20.01 7.99 -24.93
N ALA A 9 -19.62 9.23 -25.23
CA ALA A 9 -18.33 9.81 -24.85
C ALA A 9 -18.07 9.60 -23.35
N GLY A 10 -17.04 8.79 -23.04
CA GLY A 10 -16.71 8.41 -21.68
C GLY A 10 -16.40 9.64 -20.85
N LYS A 11 -16.99 9.71 -19.64
CA LYS A 11 -16.61 10.69 -18.63
C LYS A 11 -15.10 10.58 -18.44
N GLN A 12 -14.34 11.65 -18.66
CA GLN A 12 -12.91 11.70 -18.36
C GLN A 12 -12.72 11.36 -16.89
N VAL A 13 -12.14 10.20 -16.62
CA VAL A 13 -11.82 9.78 -15.25
C VAL A 13 -10.65 10.65 -14.77
N LYS A 14 -10.90 11.47 -13.76
CA LYS A 14 -9.84 12.30 -13.16
C LYS A 14 -9.03 11.43 -12.19
N TYR A 15 -7.83 11.07 -12.61
CA TYR A 15 -6.89 10.34 -11.75
C TYR A 15 -6.21 11.25 -10.74
N PRO A 16 -5.82 10.73 -9.56
CA PRO A 16 -4.98 11.47 -8.62
C PRO A 16 -3.63 11.78 -9.28
N LYS A 17 -3.11 12.98 -9.01
CA LYS A 17 -1.76 13.36 -9.45
C LYS A 17 -0.75 12.42 -8.81
N LEU A 18 0.17 11.88 -9.61
CA LEU A 18 1.28 11.08 -9.11
C LEU A 18 2.37 11.98 -8.54
N ASP A 19 2.81 11.67 -7.34
CA ASP A 19 4.00 12.25 -6.70
C ASP A 19 5.13 11.21 -6.83
N ILE A 20 5.96 11.38 -7.88
CA ILE A 20 7.02 10.45 -8.24
C ILE A 20 8.27 10.81 -7.45
N VAL A 21 8.72 9.91 -6.59
CA VAL A 21 9.93 10.07 -5.77
C VAL A 21 11.17 9.59 -6.51
N TYR A 22 11.02 8.50 -7.28
CA TYR A 22 12.08 7.91 -8.07
C TYR A 22 11.47 7.19 -9.28
N GLU A 23 12.12 7.27 -10.42
CA GLU A 23 11.77 6.52 -11.62
C GLU A 23 13.00 6.23 -12.46
N ASP A 24 13.10 4.98 -12.91
CA ASP A 24 14.04 4.54 -13.95
C ASP A 24 13.31 3.70 -15.02
N GLU A 25 14.07 2.94 -15.82
CA GLU A 25 13.50 2.09 -16.87
C GLU A 25 12.69 0.90 -16.32
N LYS A 26 12.99 0.43 -15.10
CA LYS A 26 12.47 -0.82 -14.53
C LYS A 26 11.49 -0.60 -13.40
N VAL A 27 11.68 0.44 -12.59
CA VAL A 27 10.89 0.69 -11.38
C VAL A 27 10.41 2.14 -11.29
N ILE A 28 9.35 2.34 -10.51
CA ILE A 28 8.86 3.66 -10.14
C ILE A 28 8.41 3.65 -8.67
N PHE A 29 8.82 4.65 -7.90
CA PHE A 29 8.46 4.84 -6.52
C PHE A 29 7.60 6.08 -6.38
N LEU A 30 6.45 5.92 -5.74
CA LEU A 30 5.44 6.95 -5.62
C LEU A 30 5.22 7.30 -4.15
N ASN A 31 5.06 8.57 -3.85
CA ASN A 31 4.56 9.01 -2.56
C ASN A 31 3.03 9.09 -2.62
N LYS A 32 2.35 8.10 -2.06
CA LYS A 32 0.89 8.06 -2.02
C LYS A 32 0.37 9.05 -0.99
N PRO A 33 -0.49 10.01 -1.35
CA PRO A 33 -1.13 10.86 -0.35
C PRO A 33 -2.18 10.10 0.47
N ALA A 34 -2.50 10.60 1.66
CA ALA A 34 -3.64 10.15 2.43
C ALA A 34 -4.95 10.40 1.66
N GLY A 35 -5.95 9.57 1.86
CA GLY A 35 -7.25 9.64 1.18
C GLY A 35 -7.32 8.88 -0.14
N VAL A 36 -6.19 8.56 -0.78
CA VAL A 36 -6.12 7.83 -2.05
C VAL A 36 -6.00 6.31 -1.80
N LEU A 37 -6.75 5.52 -2.56
CA LEU A 37 -6.64 4.06 -2.55
C LEU A 37 -5.38 3.60 -3.30
N SER A 38 -4.67 2.61 -2.78
CA SER A 38 -3.60 1.93 -3.53
C SER A 38 -4.19 1.14 -4.71
N GLN A 39 -5.25 0.38 -4.46
CA GLN A 39 -5.98 -0.42 -5.44
C GLN A 39 -7.48 -0.22 -5.26
N LYS A 40 -8.27 -0.39 -6.31
CA LYS A 40 -9.73 -0.34 -6.25
C LYS A 40 -10.30 -1.31 -5.21
N ALA A 41 -11.30 -0.87 -4.49
CA ALA A 41 -12.16 -1.72 -3.68
C ALA A 41 -13.48 -2.02 -4.42
N LYS A 42 -13.93 -1.10 -5.29
CA LYS A 42 -15.13 -1.19 -6.13
C LYS A 42 -14.80 -0.69 -7.55
N GLU A 43 -15.59 -1.09 -8.55
CA GLU A 43 -15.38 -0.64 -9.94
C GLU A 43 -15.41 0.87 -10.12
N THR A 44 -16.22 1.56 -9.33
CA THR A 44 -16.36 3.02 -9.37
C THR A 44 -15.22 3.78 -8.71
N ASP A 45 -14.34 3.08 -7.98
CA ASP A 45 -13.21 3.71 -7.30
C ASP A 45 -12.12 4.10 -8.29
N VAL A 46 -11.44 5.19 -8.00
CA VAL A 46 -10.19 5.58 -8.65
C VAL A 46 -9.03 5.31 -7.70
N SER A 47 -8.00 4.65 -8.17
CA SER A 47 -6.88 4.24 -7.34
C SER A 47 -5.53 4.64 -7.94
N LEU A 48 -4.49 4.52 -7.13
CA LEU A 48 -3.11 4.79 -7.55
C LEU A 48 -2.66 3.85 -8.68
N THR A 49 -3.11 2.59 -8.66
CA THR A 49 -2.81 1.62 -9.73
C THR A 49 -3.27 2.10 -11.09
N GLU A 50 -4.47 2.69 -11.16
CA GLU A 50 -5.02 3.19 -12.42
C GLU A 50 -4.36 4.47 -12.87
N ALA A 51 -4.08 5.37 -11.92
CA ALA A 51 -3.33 6.60 -12.20
C ALA A 51 -1.94 6.27 -12.76
N LEU A 52 -1.26 5.27 -12.18
CA LEU A 52 0.03 4.79 -12.69
C LEU A 52 -0.10 4.17 -14.09
N GLY A 53 -1.14 3.36 -14.30
CA GLY A 53 -1.41 2.77 -15.62
C GLY A 53 -1.62 3.83 -16.71
N ALA A 54 -2.41 4.88 -16.42
CA ALA A 54 -2.62 6.00 -17.32
C ALA A 54 -1.31 6.76 -17.62
N TYR A 55 -0.54 7.08 -16.58
CA TYR A 55 0.76 7.76 -16.72
C TYR A 55 1.73 6.98 -17.63
N LEU A 56 1.88 5.68 -17.41
CA LEU A 56 2.78 4.85 -18.22
C LEU A 56 2.29 4.66 -19.64
N SER A 57 0.97 4.59 -19.87
CA SER A 57 0.39 4.54 -21.21
C SER A 57 0.65 5.82 -22.00
N GLU A 58 0.57 6.99 -21.37
CA GLU A 58 0.90 8.27 -22.00
C GLU A 58 2.40 8.37 -22.33
N LYS A 59 3.26 7.91 -21.41
CA LYS A 59 4.72 7.97 -21.57
C LYS A 59 5.23 7.02 -22.66
N ASN A 60 4.58 5.88 -22.82
CA ASN A 60 4.90 4.86 -23.83
C ASN A 60 4.02 4.99 -25.08
N ALA A 61 3.49 6.17 -25.39
CA ALA A 61 2.61 6.43 -26.52
C ALA A 61 3.26 5.97 -27.84
N GLY A 62 2.88 4.79 -28.32
CA GLY A 62 3.40 4.14 -29.53
C GLY A 62 3.81 2.68 -29.37
N GLU A 63 3.99 2.17 -28.15
CA GLU A 63 4.21 0.76 -27.89
C GLU A 63 2.98 0.17 -27.18
N GLU A 64 2.27 -0.75 -27.84
CA GLU A 64 1.28 -1.62 -27.19
C GLU A 64 1.98 -2.54 -26.19
N THR A 65 2.38 -2.02 -25.04
CA THR A 65 2.83 -2.89 -23.97
C THR A 65 1.61 -3.49 -23.29
N MET A 66 1.37 -4.77 -23.47
CA MET A 66 0.35 -5.55 -22.76
C MET A 66 0.60 -5.59 -21.25
N PHE A 67 1.73 -5.07 -20.80
CA PHE A 67 2.11 -5.07 -19.37
C PHE A 67 1.47 -3.90 -18.63
N ARG A 68 0.70 -4.22 -17.61
CA ARG A 68 0.19 -3.24 -16.64
C ARG A 68 1.12 -3.21 -15.43
N ALA A 69 1.71 -2.05 -15.15
CA ALA A 69 2.53 -1.85 -13.97
C ALA A 69 1.83 -2.35 -12.70
N GLY A 70 2.54 -3.12 -11.89
CA GLY A 70 2.03 -3.70 -10.66
C GLY A 70 2.59 -2.99 -9.43
N LEU A 71 1.72 -2.59 -8.49
CA LEU A 71 2.17 -2.16 -7.17
C LEU A 71 2.70 -3.36 -6.39
N CYS A 72 3.92 -3.26 -5.85
CA CYS A 72 4.56 -4.32 -5.09
C CYS A 72 4.21 -4.29 -3.59
N ASN A 73 3.74 -3.14 -3.09
CA ASN A 73 3.20 -2.99 -1.75
C ASN A 73 1.90 -2.18 -1.74
N ARG A 74 1.22 -2.17 -0.62
CA ARG A 74 -0.04 -1.44 -0.43
C ARG A 74 0.01 -0.65 0.86
N LEU A 75 -0.61 0.54 0.82
CA LEU A 75 -0.92 1.34 2.00
C LEU A 75 -2.43 1.50 2.11
N ASP A 76 -2.93 1.60 3.32
CA ASP A 76 -4.34 1.91 3.57
C ASP A 76 -4.72 3.27 2.97
N ARG A 77 -6.03 3.50 2.76
CA ARG A 77 -6.53 4.75 2.15
C ARG A 77 -5.96 5.99 2.84
N ASN A 78 -6.00 6.03 4.18
CA ASN A 78 -5.60 7.18 4.97
C ASN A 78 -4.12 7.16 5.39
N THR A 79 -3.34 6.19 4.95
CA THR A 79 -1.90 6.12 5.16
C THR A 79 -1.20 6.74 3.96
N SER A 80 -0.34 7.71 4.18
CA SER A 80 0.57 8.27 3.18
C SER A 80 1.92 7.56 3.20
N GLY A 81 2.70 7.70 2.13
CA GLY A 81 4.06 7.19 2.07
C GLY A 81 4.37 6.41 0.80
N LEU A 82 5.49 5.69 0.82
CA LEU A 82 6.08 5.09 -0.36
C LEU A 82 5.32 3.84 -0.86
N ILE A 83 5.03 3.85 -2.14
CA ILE A 83 4.55 2.72 -2.92
C ILE A 83 5.60 2.39 -3.97
N LEU A 84 5.99 1.13 -4.04
CA LEU A 84 6.93 0.59 -5.00
C LEU A 84 6.16 -0.10 -6.13
N ALA A 85 6.54 0.16 -7.36
CA ALA A 85 5.94 -0.50 -8.52
C ALA A 85 7.01 -0.89 -9.55
N GLY A 86 6.82 -2.05 -10.18
CA GLY A 86 7.61 -2.47 -11.32
C GLY A 86 7.00 -1.94 -12.61
N LYS A 87 7.84 -1.49 -13.55
CA LYS A 87 7.47 -1.07 -14.90
C LYS A 87 7.57 -2.23 -15.90
N THR A 88 8.14 -3.36 -15.47
CA THR A 88 8.24 -4.62 -16.22
C THR A 88 7.78 -5.79 -15.36
N VAL A 89 7.41 -6.91 -15.99
CA VAL A 89 7.05 -8.15 -15.27
C VAL A 89 8.20 -8.59 -14.35
N ALA A 90 9.42 -8.66 -14.88
CA ALA A 90 10.60 -9.08 -14.13
C ALA A 90 10.87 -8.18 -12.91
N ALA A 91 10.82 -6.85 -13.09
CA ALA A 91 11.03 -5.91 -11.98
C ALA A 91 9.92 -6.02 -10.92
N THR A 92 8.66 -6.21 -11.33
CA THR A 92 7.55 -6.42 -10.41
C THR A 92 7.72 -7.70 -9.58
N GLN A 93 8.16 -8.80 -10.23
CA GLN A 93 8.44 -10.06 -9.55
C GLN A 93 9.58 -9.91 -8.54
N GLN A 94 10.74 -9.37 -8.98
CA GLN A 94 11.91 -9.16 -8.11
C GLN A 94 11.58 -8.28 -6.90
N LEU A 95 10.90 -7.14 -7.09
CA LEU A 95 10.49 -6.29 -5.96
C LEU A 95 9.53 -7.00 -5.01
N SER A 96 8.60 -7.78 -5.55
CA SER A 96 7.63 -8.53 -4.75
C SER A 96 8.32 -9.64 -3.94
N GLU A 97 9.30 -10.32 -4.51
CA GLU A 97 10.14 -11.32 -3.84
C GLU A 97 10.95 -10.69 -2.70
N LEU A 98 11.67 -9.58 -2.96
CA LEU A 98 12.42 -8.86 -1.93
C LEU A 98 11.54 -8.41 -0.75
N ILE A 99 10.30 -7.98 -1.02
CA ILE A 99 9.35 -7.62 0.02
C ILE A 99 8.85 -8.85 0.78
N ALA A 100 8.58 -9.96 0.09
CA ALA A 100 8.12 -11.21 0.69
C ALA A 100 9.20 -11.86 1.58
N GLU A 101 10.44 -11.82 1.13
CA GLU A 101 11.62 -12.31 1.85
C GLU A 101 12.07 -11.38 2.98
N ARG A 102 11.40 -10.23 3.16
CA ARG A 102 11.72 -9.20 4.15
C ARG A 102 13.10 -8.55 3.95
N ALA A 103 13.64 -8.60 2.74
CA ALA A 103 14.85 -7.89 2.37
C ALA A 103 14.65 -6.36 2.31
N VAL A 104 13.40 -5.91 2.23
CA VAL A 104 13.02 -4.48 2.27
C VAL A 104 12.42 -4.17 3.63
N GLY A 105 13.09 -3.31 4.40
CA GLY A 105 12.58 -2.77 5.67
C GLY A 105 11.36 -1.86 5.44
N LYS A 106 10.35 -1.96 6.29
CA LYS A 106 9.13 -1.14 6.22
C LYS A 106 8.99 -0.33 7.50
N TYR A 107 9.21 0.97 7.40
CA TYR A 107 9.17 1.90 8.52
C TYR A 107 8.04 2.90 8.35
N TYR A 108 7.35 3.18 9.45
CA TYR A 108 6.23 4.11 9.51
C TYR A 108 6.42 5.10 10.65
N LEU A 109 5.89 6.29 10.48
CA LEU A 109 5.73 7.26 11.54
C LEU A 109 4.26 7.29 11.96
N THR A 110 4.00 7.23 13.26
CA THR A 110 2.66 7.35 13.81
C THR A 110 2.66 8.12 15.12
N VAL A 111 1.57 8.84 15.38
CA VAL A 111 1.35 9.50 16.65
C VAL A 111 0.35 8.67 17.44
N VAL A 112 0.71 8.32 18.66
CA VAL A 112 -0.14 7.58 19.59
C VAL A 112 -0.50 8.46 20.80
N LYS A 113 -1.67 8.21 21.38
CA LYS A 113 -2.10 8.85 22.63
C LYS A 113 -1.30 8.28 23.81
N GLY A 114 -0.92 9.12 24.73
CA GLY A 114 -0.15 8.76 25.92
C GLY A 114 1.36 8.94 25.74
N THR A 115 2.09 8.66 26.81
CA THR A 115 3.55 8.72 26.85
C THR A 115 4.12 7.31 26.74
N VAL A 116 4.85 7.06 25.66
CA VAL A 116 5.60 5.84 25.43
C VAL A 116 7.07 6.19 25.60
N THR A 117 7.76 5.49 26.49
CA THR A 117 9.16 5.79 26.87
C THR A 117 10.13 4.74 26.38
N GLU A 118 9.66 3.53 26.10
CA GLU A 118 10.51 2.39 25.80
C GLU A 118 10.32 1.87 24.38
N THR A 119 11.40 1.35 23.83
CA THR A 119 11.38 0.59 22.59
C THR A 119 10.85 -0.81 22.87
N GLU A 120 9.92 -1.29 22.08
CA GLU A 120 9.32 -2.61 22.27
C GLU A 120 9.15 -3.34 20.94
N ARG A 121 9.16 -4.67 21.03
CA ARG A 121 8.87 -5.59 19.93
C ARG A 121 7.68 -6.47 20.30
N ILE A 122 6.54 -6.20 19.69
CA ILE A 122 5.27 -6.88 19.93
C ILE A 122 5.16 -8.06 18.97
N ARG A 123 4.85 -9.23 19.51
CA ARG A 123 4.58 -10.46 18.75
C ARG A 123 3.22 -11.00 19.13
N GLY A 124 2.54 -11.60 18.15
CA GLY A 124 1.22 -12.19 18.39
C GLY A 124 0.68 -12.90 17.16
N TYR A 125 -0.58 -13.29 17.24
CA TYR A 125 -1.29 -13.96 16.18
C TYR A 125 -2.55 -13.17 15.83
N LEU A 126 -2.71 -12.84 14.56
CA LEU A 126 -3.80 -12.04 14.03
C LEU A 126 -4.84 -12.94 13.38
N THR A 127 -6.09 -12.82 13.83
CA THR A 127 -7.25 -13.45 13.20
C THR A 127 -8.10 -12.37 12.56
N LYS A 128 -8.54 -12.56 11.33
CA LYS A 128 -9.45 -11.67 10.62
C LYS A 128 -10.82 -12.30 10.54
N ASN A 129 -11.83 -11.60 11.04
CA ASN A 129 -13.22 -11.96 10.81
C ASN A 129 -13.66 -11.36 9.46
N GLU A 130 -13.86 -12.22 8.47
CA GLU A 130 -14.20 -11.81 7.10
C GLU A 130 -15.58 -11.15 7.00
N ARG A 131 -16.55 -11.54 7.85
CA ARG A 131 -17.92 -10.98 7.83
C ARG A 131 -17.96 -9.54 8.36
N THR A 132 -17.17 -9.24 9.39
CA THR A 132 -17.16 -7.93 10.06
C THR A 132 -15.98 -7.07 9.64
N ASN A 133 -15.02 -7.63 8.87
CA ASN A 133 -13.75 -7.02 8.49
C ASN A 133 -12.92 -6.53 9.70
N ARG A 134 -13.16 -7.12 10.88
CA ARG A 134 -12.42 -6.82 12.12
C ARG A 134 -11.27 -7.78 12.29
N VAL A 135 -10.18 -7.27 12.84
CA VAL A 135 -9.01 -8.05 13.24
C VAL A 135 -8.94 -8.11 14.75
N SER A 136 -8.54 -9.27 15.28
CA SER A 136 -8.21 -9.48 16.69
C SER A 136 -6.79 -10.06 16.81
N ILE A 137 -6.10 -9.69 17.89
CA ILE A 137 -4.74 -10.16 18.17
C ILE A 137 -4.79 -11.05 19.42
N GLN A 138 -4.11 -12.18 19.35
CA GLN A 138 -3.99 -13.17 20.42
C GLN A 138 -2.51 -13.44 20.70
N ARG A 139 -2.18 -13.83 21.92
CA ARG A 139 -0.81 -14.18 22.31
C ARG A 139 -0.38 -15.55 21.80
N GLU A 140 -1.34 -16.46 21.66
CA GLU A 140 -1.11 -17.85 21.25
C GLU A 140 -1.77 -18.12 19.90
N GLN A 141 -1.21 -19.04 19.15
CA GLN A 141 -1.78 -19.46 17.89
C GLN A 141 -3.05 -20.28 18.13
N GLN A 142 -4.17 -19.82 17.56
CA GLN A 142 -5.45 -20.53 17.59
C GLN A 142 -6.03 -20.54 16.16
N GLY A 143 -6.39 -21.73 15.69
CA GLY A 143 -6.96 -21.92 14.37
C GLY A 143 -6.11 -21.30 13.24
N ASP A 144 -6.73 -20.54 12.36
CA ASP A 144 -6.09 -19.91 11.20
C ASP A 144 -5.36 -18.58 11.52
N ALA A 145 -5.06 -18.32 12.79
CA ALA A 145 -4.39 -17.11 13.21
C ALA A 145 -2.96 -17.04 12.63
N VAL A 146 -2.61 -15.90 12.03
CA VAL A 146 -1.35 -15.68 11.34
C VAL A 146 -0.39 -14.92 12.24
N TYR A 147 0.84 -15.38 12.36
CA TYR A 147 1.89 -14.68 13.12
C TYR A 147 2.13 -13.27 12.61
N ILE A 148 2.18 -12.32 13.54
CA ILE A 148 2.51 -10.92 13.31
C ILE A 148 3.62 -10.47 14.26
N GLU A 149 4.45 -9.55 13.75
CA GLU A 149 5.52 -8.92 14.52
C GLU A 149 5.68 -7.47 14.10
N THR A 150 5.68 -6.58 15.09
CA THR A 150 5.84 -5.14 14.95
C THR A 150 6.82 -4.67 16.01
N ALA A 151 7.84 -3.91 15.62
CA ALA A 151 8.70 -3.21 16.57
C ALA A 151 8.40 -1.71 16.51
N TYR A 152 8.58 -1.02 17.62
CA TYR A 152 8.50 0.43 17.64
C TYR A 152 9.52 1.05 18.59
N ARG A 153 9.90 2.28 18.29
CA ARG A 153 10.70 3.13 19.20
C ARG A 153 10.08 4.53 19.29
N PRO A 154 10.03 5.11 20.47
CA PRO A 154 9.61 6.50 20.63
C PRO A 154 10.68 7.45 20.07
N LEU A 155 10.23 8.47 19.33
CA LEU A 155 11.09 9.52 18.80
C LEU A 155 10.99 10.79 19.64
N CYS A 156 9.76 11.21 19.98
CA CYS A 156 9.52 12.32 20.87
C CYS A 156 8.13 12.22 21.51
N ALA A 157 7.99 12.75 22.72
CA ALA A 157 6.73 12.80 23.45
C ALA A 157 6.39 14.23 23.85
N GLY A 158 5.11 14.59 23.86
CA GLY A 158 4.62 15.88 24.29
C GLY A 158 3.11 16.02 24.16
N ARG A 159 2.52 16.89 24.95
CA ARG A 159 1.07 17.18 24.90
C ARG A 159 0.16 15.94 25.01
N GLY A 160 0.60 14.93 25.79
CA GLY A 160 -0.17 13.69 25.97
C GLY A 160 -0.16 12.73 24.78
N CYS A 161 0.78 12.89 23.85
CA CYS A 161 1.01 12.04 22.68
C CYS A 161 2.48 11.68 22.54
N THR A 162 2.77 10.62 21.81
CA THR A 162 4.13 10.21 21.45
C THR A 162 4.20 9.94 19.93
N LEU A 163 5.21 10.48 19.28
CA LEU A 163 5.60 10.12 17.91
C LEU A 163 6.45 8.85 17.99
N LEU A 164 6.03 7.82 17.28
CA LEU A 164 6.74 6.56 17.16
C LEU A 164 7.26 6.35 15.74
N GLU A 165 8.45 5.78 15.63
CA GLU A 165 8.86 5.02 14.45
C GLU A 165 8.46 3.57 14.66
N VAL A 166 7.79 2.99 13.66
CA VAL A 166 7.28 1.62 13.70
C VAL A 166 7.91 0.81 12.58
N GLU A 167 8.61 -0.26 12.93
CA GLU A 167 9.10 -1.26 12.00
C GLU A 167 8.04 -2.35 11.81
N LEU A 168 7.54 -2.49 10.59
CA LEU A 168 6.56 -3.51 10.24
C LEU A 168 7.27 -4.78 9.75
N VAL A 169 7.69 -5.63 10.67
CA VAL A 169 8.42 -6.90 10.38
C VAL A 169 7.54 -7.83 9.55
N THR A 170 6.28 -8.01 9.94
CA THR A 170 5.25 -8.67 9.11
C THR A 170 4.28 -7.64 8.57
N GLY A 171 3.70 -7.88 7.39
CA GLY A 171 2.82 -6.92 6.71
C GLY A 171 1.41 -7.45 6.52
N LYS A 172 0.61 -7.53 7.58
CA LYS A 172 -0.79 -7.91 7.49
C LYS A 172 -1.71 -6.69 7.45
N SER A 173 -2.88 -6.85 6.82
CA SER A 173 -3.85 -5.75 6.70
C SER A 173 -4.20 -5.18 8.07
N HIS A 174 -4.11 -3.86 8.20
CA HIS A 174 -4.45 -3.10 9.41
C HIS A 174 -3.58 -3.43 10.65
N GLN A 175 -2.40 -4.05 10.49
CA GLN A 175 -1.57 -4.54 11.60
C GLN A 175 -1.14 -3.42 12.57
N ILE A 176 -0.90 -2.20 12.10
CA ILE A 176 -0.46 -1.06 12.93
C ILE A 176 -1.64 -0.29 13.56
N ARG A 177 -2.86 -0.59 13.19
CA ARG A 177 -4.05 0.12 13.72
C ARG A 177 -4.42 -0.26 15.12
#